data_1c9cffb9f23b9546f7686383b41bb536
#
_entry.id   1c9cffb9f23b9546f7686383b41bb536
#
_cell.length_a   1.000
_cell.length_b   1.000
_cell.length_c   1.000
_cell.angle_alpha   90.00
_cell.angle_beta   90.00
_cell.angle_gamma   90.00
#
_symmetry.space_group_name_H-M   'P 1'
#
loop_
_entity.id
_entity.type
_entity.pdbx_description
1 polymer ?
#
loop_
_entity_poly.entity_id
_entity_poly.type
_entity_poly.pdbx_seq_one_letter_code
_entity_poly.pdbx_strand_id
1 'polypeptide(L)'
;MKTRKLALGDRNLIGARVTQARKSLGMKQVELLAKLQLAGIEMSIPALSLLEGQKRPVTDIELKALADALQVSAAWLIYGEESQAE
;
A
#
# COMPACT_ATOMS: atom_id res chain seq x y z
N MET A 1 -18.90 12.86 -7.80
CA MET A 1 -18.32 11.84 -8.09
C MET A 1 -18.72 10.75 -7.28
N LYS A 2 -18.69 9.73 -7.61
CA LYS A 2 -19.10 8.76 -6.92
C LYS A 2 -18.07 8.19 -6.12
N THR A 3 -18.33 7.83 -5.04
CA THR A 3 -17.43 7.23 -4.22
C THR A 3 -17.41 5.84 -4.56
N ARG A 4 -16.28 5.30 -4.85
CA ARG A 4 -16.25 4.05 -5.18
C ARG A 4 -16.26 3.16 -4.04
N LYS A 5 -16.99 2.15 -4.04
CA LYS A 5 -16.98 1.19 -3.08
C LYS A 5 -16.10 0.15 -3.60
N LEU A 6 -15.13 -0.27 -2.87
CA LEU A 6 -14.18 -1.24 -3.32
C LEU A 6 -14.69 -2.62 -2.99
N ALA A 7 -14.52 -3.52 -3.88
CA ALA A 7 -15.04 -4.87 -3.71
C ALA A 7 -14.49 -5.57 -2.49
N LEU A 8 -13.22 -5.36 -2.20
CA LEU A 8 -12.60 -6.03 -1.08
C LEU A 8 -12.71 -5.26 0.21
N GLY A 9 -13.09 -4.02 0.15
CA GLY A 9 -13.19 -3.21 1.32
C GLY A 9 -12.95 -1.79 0.99
N ASP A 10 -13.18 -0.92 1.92
CA ASP A 10 -13.03 0.50 1.70
C ASP A 10 -12.37 1.20 2.88
N ARG A 11 -11.53 0.49 3.65
CA ARG A 11 -10.87 1.07 4.77
C ARG A 11 -9.58 1.77 4.40
N ASN A 12 -9.07 1.55 3.21
CA ASN A 12 -7.96 2.32 2.71
C ASN A 12 -8.03 2.37 1.20
N LEU A 13 -7.34 3.33 0.60
CA LEU A 13 -7.37 3.52 -0.84
C LEU A 13 -6.24 2.81 -1.55
N ILE A 14 -5.24 2.39 -0.83
CA ILE A 14 -3.99 2.01 -1.45
C ILE A 14 -3.71 0.52 -1.55
N GLY A 15 -4.48 -0.29 -0.85
CA GLY A 15 -4.15 -1.71 -0.70
C GLY A 15 -3.90 -2.45 -1.99
N ALA A 16 -4.78 -2.27 -2.97
CA ALA A 16 -4.62 -2.99 -4.23
C ALA A 16 -3.36 -2.55 -4.95
N ARG A 17 -3.02 -1.27 -4.86
CA ARG A 17 -1.82 -0.78 -5.51
C ARG A 17 -0.56 -1.18 -4.75
N VAL A 18 -0.65 -1.35 -3.44
CA VAL A 18 0.46 -1.91 -2.68
C VAL A 18 0.77 -3.31 -3.21
N THR A 19 -0.27 -4.12 -3.40
CA THR A 19 -0.09 -5.46 -3.93
C THR A 19 0.49 -5.42 -5.34
N GLN A 20 -0.03 -4.53 -6.17
CA GLN A 20 0.44 -4.40 -7.54
C GLN A 20 1.91 -4.01 -7.59
N ALA A 21 2.30 -3.02 -6.81
CA ALA A 21 3.68 -2.56 -6.81
C ALA A 21 4.61 -3.63 -6.25
N ARG A 22 4.16 -4.31 -5.19
CA ARG A 22 4.96 -5.35 -4.58
C ARG A 22 5.23 -6.46 -5.59
N LYS A 23 4.19 -6.89 -6.29
CA LYS A 23 4.33 -7.96 -7.26
C LYS A 23 5.15 -7.53 -8.47
N SER A 24 5.06 -6.27 -8.85
CA SER A 24 5.86 -5.76 -9.95
C SER A 24 7.34 -5.82 -9.63
N LEU A 25 7.70 -5.72 -8.36
CA LEU A 25 9.09 -5.81 -7.95
C LEU A 25 9.50 -7.26 -7.65
N GLY A 26 8.60 -8.21 -7.82
CA GLY A 26 8.88 -9.60 -7.49
C GLY A 26 9.06 -9.82 -6.01
N MET A 27 8.41 -8.98 -5.20
CA MET A 27 8.64 -8.99 -3.77
C MET A 27 7.55 -9.78 -3.05
N LYS A 28 7.97 -10.60 -2.09
CA LYS A 28 7.01 -11.32 -1.29
C LYS A 28 6.59 -10.45 -0.12
N GLN A 29 5.46 -10.80 0.51
CA GLN A 29 5.00 -10.05 1.66
C GLN A 29 6.05 -9.98 2.77
N VAL A 30 6.75 -11.09 3.03
CA VAL A 30 7.76 -11.08 4.08
C VAL A 30 8.90 -10.12 3.74
N GLU A 31 9.19 -9.94 2.47
CA GLU A 31 10.25 -9.03 2.07
C GLU A 31 9.80 -7.58 2.24
N LEU A 32 8.55 -7.31 1.95
CA LEU A 32 8.02 -5.97 2.18
C LEU A 32 8.01 -5.66 3.67
N LEU A 33 7.63 -6.64 4.51
CA LEU A 33 7.62 -6.44 5.94
C LEU A 33 9.02 -6.15 6.48
N ALA A 34 10.03 -6.80 5.91
CA ALA A 34 11.40 -6.54 6.34
C ALA A 34 11.81 -5.10 6.03
N LYS A 35 11.40 -4.59 4.86
CA LYS A 35 11.71 -3.22 4.52
C LYS A 35 10.97 -2.24 5.41
N LEU A 36 9.73 -2.55 5.75
CA LEU A 36 8.95 -1.71 6.64
C LEU A 36 9.58 -1.68 8.03
N GLN A 37 10.09 -2.82 8.48
CA GLN A 37 10.70 -2.89 9.77
C GLN A 37 11.94 -2.00 9.85
N LEU A 38 12.72 -1.95 8.76
CA LEU A 38 13.87 -1.09 8.72
C LEU A 38 13.47 0.39 8.80
N ALA A 39 12.27 0.70 8.40
CA ALA A 39 11.75 2.06 8.47
C ALA A 39 11.03 2.32 9.80
N GLY A 40 11.08 1.38 10.71
CA GLY A 40 10.46 1.55 12.02
C GLY A 40 9.01 1.13 12.10
N ILE A 41 8.51 0.46 11.09
CA ILE A 41 7.11 0.03 11.08
C ILE A 41 7.06 -1.46 11.35
N GLU A 42 6.38 -1.85 12.43
CA GLU A 42 6.22 -3.25 12.72
C GLU A 42 4.84 -3.68 12.30
N MET A 43 4.76 -4.70 11.51
CA MET A 43 3.50 -5.16 10.99
C MET A 43 3.60 -6.67 10.77
N SER A 44 2.53 -7.38 11.04
CA SER A 44 2.52 -8.84 10.86
C SER A 44 2.02 -9.19 9.46
N ILE A 45 2.21 -10.43 9.05
CA ILE A 45 1.67 -10.90 7.78
C ILE A 45 0.14 -10.73 7.75
N PRO A 46 -0.61 -11.14 8.78
CA PRO A 46 -2.04 -10.92 8.72
C PRO A 46 -2.42 -9.45 8.59
N ALA A 47 -1.68 -8.55 9.24
CA ALA A 47 -1.98 -7.13 9.14
C ALA A 47 -1.71 -6.63 7.74
N LEU A 48 -0.61 -7.07 7.10
CA LEU A 48 -0.31 -6.66 5.75
C LEU A 48 -1.36 -7.22 4.79
N SER A 49 -1.82 -8.45 5.01
CA SER A 49 -2.85 -9.02 4.16
C SER A 49 -4.14 -8.22 4.25
N LEU A 50 -4.51 -7.76 5.45
CA LEU A 50 -5.69 -6.93 5.60
C LEU A 50 -5.49 -5.59 4.91
N LEU A 51 -4.29 -5.04 4.98
CA LEU A 51 -3.99 -3.78 4.33
C LEU A 51 -4.11 -3.93 2.81
N GLU A 52 -3.50 -4.97 2.26
CA GLU A 52 -3.54 -5.19 0.82
C GLU A 52 -4.95 -5.49 0.35
N GLY A 53 -5.77 -6.06 1.21
CA GLY A 53 -7.16 -6.33 0.89
C GLY A 53 -8.09 -5.14 1.18
N GLN A 54 -7.51 -4.00 1.56
CA GLN A 54 -8.27 -2.78 1.85
C GLN A 54 -9.25 -2.95 3.00
N LYS A 55 -8.87 -3.79 3.96
CA LYS A 55 -9.74 -4.08 5.10
C LYS A 55 -9.25 -3.49 6.39
N ARG A 56 -8.18 -2.70 6.37
CA ARG A 56 -7.74 -2.01 7.55
C ARG A 56 -7.29 -0.61 7.15
N PRO A 57 -7.37 0.37 8.07
CA PRO A 57 -6.90 1.71 7.77
C PRO A 57 -5.38 1.73 7.66
N VAL A 58 -4.86 2.74 7.00
CA VAL A 58 -3.43 2.93 6.82
C VAL A 58 -3.11 4.33 7.34
N THR A 59 -2.13 4.44 8.22
CA THR A 59 -1.73 5.74 8.73
C THR A 59 -0.84 6.42 7.72
N ASP A 60 -0.67 7.72 7.84
CA ASP A 60 0.20 8.45 6.93
C ASP A 60 1.65 8.00 7.06
N ILE A 61 2.06 7.62 8.27
CA ILE A 61 3.41 7.12 8.48
C ILE A 61 3.59 5.81 7.73
N GLU A 62 2.59 4.93 7.78
CA GLU A 62 2.64 3.68 7.05
C GLU A 62 2.63 3.93 5.55
N LEU A 63 1.84 4.90 5.09
CA LEU A 63 1.77 5.23 3.69
C LEU A 63 3.13 5.65 3.16
N LYS A 64 3.82 6.52 3.91
CA LYS A 64 5.12 6.96 3.49
C LYS A 64 6.11 5.80 3.43
N ALA A 65 6.10 4.95 4.45
CA ALA A 65 7.02 3.82 4.49
C ALA A 65 6.75 2.85 3.36
N LEU A 66 5.47 2.63 3.03
CA LEU A 66 5.12 1.74 1.94
C LEU A 66 5.57 2.31 0.60
N ALA A 67 5.36 3.60 0.40
CA ALA A 67 5.78 4.24 -0.86
C ALA A 67 7.29 4.12 -1.04
N ASP A 68 8.04 4.37 0.03
CA ASP A 68 9.50 4.27 -0.04
C ASP A 68 9.94 2.84 -0.30
N ALA A 69 9.35 1.88 0.39
CA ALA A 69 9.74 0.48 0.25
C ALA A 69 9.41 -0.06 -1.14
N LEU A 70 8.31 0.42 -1.72
CA LEU A 70 7.86 -0.05 -3.02
C LEU A 70 8.40 0.79 -4.16
N GLN A 71 9.13 1.85 -3.85
CA GLN A 71 9.76 2.71 -4.85
C GLN A 71 8.74 3.39 -5.75
N VAL A 72 7.64 3.81 -5.14
CA VAL A 72 6.60 4.54 -5.85
C VAL A 72 6.27 5.78 -5.03
N SER A 73 5.54 6.71 -5.61
CA SER A 73 5.16 7.90 -4.86
C SER A 73 3.91 7.60 -4.06
N ALA A 74 3.72 8.33 -2.98
CA ALA A 74 2.48 8.22 -2.22
C ALA A 74 1.31 8.62 -3.09
N ALA A 75 1.51 9.60 -3.99
CA ALA A 75 0.44 10.04 -4.89
C ALA A 75 0.00 8.88 -5.78
N TRP A 76 0.94 8.09 -6.28
CA TRP A 76 0.56 6.97 -7.11
C TRP A 76 -0.24 5.94 -6.30
N LEU A 77 0.15 5.71 -5.06
CA LEU A 77 -0.59 4.76 -4.23
C LEU A 77 -2.02 5.25 -4.01
N ILE A 78 -2.21 6.54 -3.86
CA ILE A 78 -3.54 7.09 -3.59
C ILE A 78 -4.37 7.24 -4.85
N TYR A 79 -3.78 7.78 -5.92
CA TYR A 79 -4.54 8.11 -7.11
C TYR A 79 -4.37 7.14 -8.26
N GLY A 80 -3.32 6.39 -8.27
CA GLY A 80 -3.11 5.36 -9.27
C GLY A 80 -2.31 5.75 -10.46
N GLU A 81 -2.46 6.96 -10.97
CA GLU A 81 -1.73 7.39 -12.10
C GLU A 81 -0.92 8.55 -11.82
N GLU A 82 0.34 8.47 -12.10
CA GLU A 82 1.15 9.54 -11.83
C GLU A 82 1.14 10.57 -12.79
N SER A 83 1.00 10.22 -13.95
CA SER A 83 1.09 11.17 -15.00
C SER A 83 0.11 12.21 -14.92
N GLN A 84 -0.93 11.96 -14.32
CA GLN A 84 -1.88 12.94 -14.31
C GLN A 84 -1.42 14.02 -13.56
N ALA A 85 -0.51 13.85 -12.91
CA ALA A 85 -0.03 15.00 -12.31
C ALA A 85 0.42 15.91 -13.35
N GLU A 86 0.23 15.87 -14.09
CA GLU A 86 0.51 16.76 -14.84
C GLU A 86 0.40 17.31 -15.14
#